data_0c12cef33eb5ffc199a982efe21cd16d
#
_entry.id   0c12cef33eb5ffc199a982efe21cd16d
#
_cell.length_a   1.000
_cell.length_b   1.000
_cell.length_c   1.000
_cell.angle_alpha   90.00
_cell.angle_beta   90.00
_cell.angle_gamma   90.00
#
_symmetry.space_group_name_H-M   'P 1'
#
loop_
_entity.id
_entity.type
_entity.pdbx_description
1 polymer ?
#
loop_
_entity_poly.entity_id
_entity_poly.type
_entity_poly.pdbx_seq_one_letter_code
_entity_poly.pdbx_strand_id
1 'polypeptide(L)'
;GVPILDYESVLEAQVEVGLGPLHTQFGPDGYAYTSLFLDSAVARWSIGAEGYRPQDGWSLISKIPVQYNVGHIATAEGDTVSPDGNFLVSLNKWSVDRFMSTGPLLPQNFQLVDISQQGDNLQVLYDMPFTGGEPHYAQIIRADKLNAWDVYPEVGWNPLTQSVDPNA
;
A
#
# COMPACT_ATOMS: atom_id res chain seq x y z
N GLY A 1 -28.63 -25.59 2.76
CA GLY A 1 -27.18 -25.80 2.66
C GLY A 1 -26.49 -24.56 2.13
N VAL A 2 -25.19 -24.44 2.37
CA VAL A 2 -24.38 -23.38 1.77
C VAL A 2 -24.06 -23.82 0.35
N PRO A 3 -24.28 -22.97 -0.70
CA PRO A 3 -23.94 -23.34 -2.06
C PRO A 3 -22.41 -23.46 -2.20
N ILE A 4 -21.97 -24.47 -2.92
CA ILE A 4 -20.55 -24.66 -3.28
C ILE A 4 -20.40 -24.10 -4.70
N LEU A 5 -19.53 -23.10 -4.84
CA LEU A 5 -19.19 -22.55 -6.15
C LEU A 5 -18.19 -23.46 -6.86
N ASP A 6 -18.42 -23.69 -8.13
CA ASP A 6 -17.44 -24.33 -8.99
C ASP A 6 -16.33 -23.32 -9.35
N TYR A 7 -15.07 -23.70 -9.09
CA TYR A 7 -13.93 -22.78 -9.24
C TYR A 7 -13.81 -22.21 -10.66
N GLU A 8 -13.87 -23.08 -11.66
CA GLU A 8 -13.71 -22.66 -13.05
C GLU A 8 -14.82 -21.71 -13.52
N SER A 9 -16.03 -21.90 -12.99
CA SER A 9 -17.17 -21.06 -13.37
C SER A 9 -17.15 -19.66 -12.75
N VAL A 10 -16.35 -19.43 -11.73
CA VAL A 10 -16.22 -18.13 -11.03
C VAL A 10 -14.86 -17.47 -11.22
N LEU A 11 -13.95 -18.13 -11.94
CA LEU A 11 -12.65 -17.57 -12.26
C LEU A 11 -12.78 -16.60 -13.45
N GLU A 12 -12.58 -15.32 -13.21
CA GLU A 12 -12.55 -14.30 -14.26
C GLU A 12 -11.16 -14.23 -14.93
N ALA A 13 -10.11 -14.16 -14.13
CA ALA A 13 -8.74 -14.10 -14.64
C ALA A 13 -7.72 -14.52 -13.58
N GLN A 14 -6.54 -14.87 -14.05
CA GLN A 14 -5.35 -15.12 -13.23
C GLN A 14 -4.17 -14.38 -13.84
N VAL A 15 -3.55 -13.49 -13.07
CA VAL A 15 -2.43 -12.66 -13.52
C VAL A 15 -1.18 -13.01 -12.73
N GLU A 16 -0.13 -13.40 -13.42
CA GLU A 16 1.19 -13.62 -12.81
C GLU A 16 1.89 -12.28 -12.59
N VAL A 17 1.99 -11.84 -11.34
CA VAL A 17 2.57 -10.55 -10.98
C VAL A 17 3.99 -10.66 -10.41
N GLY A 18 4.38 -11.80 -9.88
CA GLY A 18 5.69 -12.05 -9.27
C GLY A 18 5.59 -12.84 -7.97
N LEU A 19 6.67 -12.86 -7.19
CA LEU A 19 6.79 -13.71 -6.01
C LEU A 19 6.28 -13.04 -4.73
N GLY A 20 5.48 -13.80 -3.99
CA GLY A 20 4.95 -13.38 -2.69
C GLY A 20 3.91 -12.25 -2.77
N PRO A 21 2.88 -12.35 -3.63
CA PRO A 21 1.82 -11.35 -3.65
C PRO A 21 1.05 -11.40 -2.32
N LEU A 22 0.83 -10.24 -1.70
CA LEU A 22 0.14 -10.11 -0.41
C LEU A 22 -1.09 -9.21 -0.49
N HIS A 23 -0.88 -7.90 -0.61
CA HIS A 23 -1.93 -6.91 -0.52
C HIS A 23 -2.12 -6.22 -1.87
N THR A 24 -3.39 -6.00 -2.23
CA THR A 24 -3.76 -5.30 -3.46
C THR A 24 -4.58 -4.07 -3.14
N GLN A 25 -4.25 -2.98 -3.82
CA GLN A 25 -4.98 -1.72 -3.82
C GLN A 25 -5.28 -1.32 -5.25
N PHE A 26 -6.27 -0.46 -5.44
CA PHE A 26 -6.71 -0.05 -6.78
C PHE A 26 -6.47 1.43 -7.02
N GLY A 27 -6.20 1.79 -8.26
CA GLY A 27 -6.08 3.17 -8.71
C GLY A 27 -7.32 3.62 -9.50
N PRO A 28 -7.50 4.94 -9.65
CA PRO A 28 -8.65 5.51 -10.35
C PRO A 28 -8.62 5.26 -11.87
N ASP A 29 -7.50 4.81 -12.37
CA ASP A 29 -7.24 4.57 -13.79
C ASP A 29 -7.50 3.13 -14.25
N GLY A 30 -8.01 2.29 -13.35
CA GLY A 30 -8.31 0.89 -13.62
C GLY A 30 -7.12 -0.05 -13.50
N TYR A 31 -6.01 0.42 -12.94
CA TYR A 31 -4.92 -0.44 -12.52
C TYR A 31 -5.09 -0.95 -11.10
N ALA A 32 -4.60 -2.14 -10.88
CA ALA A 32 -4.38 -2.71 -9.56
C ALA A 32 -2.89 -2.72 -9.23
N TYR A 33 -2.59 -2.57 -7.95
CA TYR A 33 -1.24 -2.55 -7.40
C TYR A 33 -1.13 -3.63 -6.35
N THR A 34 -0.15 -4.51 -6.47
CA THR A 34 0.03 -5.62 -5.52
C THR A 34 1.43 -5.60 -4.95
N SER A 35 1.53 -5.67 -3.63
CA SER A 35 2.80 -5.83 -2.95
C SER A 35 3.34 -7.25 -3.17
N LEU A 36 4.62 -7.33 -3.55
CA LEU A 36 5.34 -8.57 -3.78
C LEU A 36 6.39 -8.74 -2.67
N PHE A 37 6.04 -9.45 -1.64
CA PHE A 37 6.85 -9.59 -0.43
C PHE A 37 8.23 -10.19 -0.69
N LEU A 38 8.30 -11.24 -1.51
CA LEU A 38 9.56 -11.91 -1.82
C LEU A 38 10.36 -11.17 -2.88
N ASP A 39 9.71 -10.54 -3.84
CA ASP A 39 10.37 -9.71 -4.85
C ASP A 39 10.82 -8.35 -4.31
N SER A 40 10.33 -7.94 -3.14
CA SER A 40 10.54 -6.58 -2.61
C SER A 40 10.17 -5.50 -3.64
N ALA A 41 8.99 -5.62 -4.19
CA ALA A 41 8.50 -4.76 -5.27
C ALA A 41 7.00 -4.51 -5.15
N VAL A 42 6.52 -3.51 -5.86
CA VAL A 42 5.09 -3.32 -6.13
C VAL A 42 4.85 -3.58 -7.61
N ALA A 43 3.93 -4.47 -7.92
CA ALA A 43 3.46 -4.74 -9.27
C ALA A 43 2.27 -3.85 -9.60
N ARG A 44 2.28 -3.22 -10.78
CA ARG A 44 1.12 -2.63 -11.43
C ARG A 44 0.59 -3.61 -12.47
N TRP A 45 -0.67 -3.93 -12.44
CA TRP A 45 -1.31 -4.79 -13.42
C TRP A 45 -2.69 -4.25 -13.80
N SER A 46 -3.16 -4.59 -15.01
CA SER A 46 -4.42 -4.07 -15.53
C SER A 46 -5.59 -4.99 -15.19
N ILE A 47 -6.71 -4.38 -14.86
CA ILE A 47 -8.00 -5.04 -14.77
C ILE A 47 -8.61 -5.03 -16.16
N GLY A 48 -8.58 -6.19 -16.85
CA GLY A 48 -9.01 -6.33 -18.23
C GLY A 48 -10.53 -6.35 -18.43
N ALA A 49 -11.31 -6.12 -17.38
CA ALA A 49 -12.76 -6.13 -17.44
C ALA A 49 -13.33 -4.85 -18.06
N GLU A 50 -14.57 -4.97 -18.59
CA GLU A 50 -15.34 -3.82 -19.05
C GLU A 50 -15.54 -2.81 -17.91
N GLY A 51 -15.41 -1.53 -18.25
CA GLY A 51 -15.45 -0.45 -17.24
C GLY A 51 -14.12 -0.10 -16.61
N TYR A 52 -13.07 -0.88 -16.87
CA TYR A 52 -11.69 -0.63 -16.40
C TYR A 52 -10.74 -0.46 -17.59
N ARG A 53 -9.90 -1.46 -17.87
CA ARG A 53 -8.87 -1.39 -18.93
C ARG A 53 -8.96 -2.59 -19.90
N PRO A 54 -10.09 -2.80 -20.56
CA PRO A 54 -10.25 -3.96 -21.44
C PRO A 54 -9.24 -4.00 -22.61
N GLN A 55 -8.72 -2.83 -23.03
CA GLN A 55 -7.72 -2.72 -24.09
C GLN A 55 -6.35 -3.29 -23.67
N ASP A 56 -6.03 -3.30 -22.37
CA ASP A 56 -4.76 -3.81 -21.85
C ASP A 56 -4.86 -5.29 -21.46
N GLY A 57 -6.07 -5.83 -21.41
CA GLY A 57 -6.34 -7.17 -20.93
C GLY A 57 -5.98 -7.37 -19.47
N TRP A 58 -6.00 -8.60 -19.00
CA TRP A 58 -5.55 -8.99 -17.68
C TRP A 58 -4.04 -9.26 -17.71
N SER A 59 -3.23 -8.26 -17.45
CA SER A 59 -1.79 -8.36 -17.67
C SER A 59 -0.96 -7.57 -16.65
N LEU A 60 0.23 -8.08 -16.35
CA LEU A 60 1.25 -7.31 -15.65
C LEU A 60 1.75 -6.18 -16.56
N ILE A 61 1.72 -4.96 -16.06
CA ILE A 61 2.17 -3.77 -16.78
C ILE A 61 3.61 -3.41 -16.42
N SER A 62 3.90 -3.31 -15.12
CA SER A 62 5.24 -2.93 -14.65
C SER A 62 5.45 -3.34 -13.18
N LYS A 63 6.70 -3.30 -12.75
CA LYS A 63 7.08 -3.44 -11.36
C LYS A 63 8.02 -2.31 -10.97
N ILE A 64 7.89 -1.83 -9.74
CA ILE A 64 8.85 -0.93 -9.13
C ILE A 64 9.47 -1.61 -7.91
N PRO A 65 10.81 -1.72 -7.82
CA PRO A 65 11.45 -2.19 -6.62
C PRO A 65 11.23 -1.19 -5.48
N VAL A 66 10.96 -1.73 -4.30
CA VAL A 66 10.85 -0.99 -3.04
C VAL A 66 11.79 -1.61 -2.01
N GLN A 67 11.80 -1.11 -0.79
CA GLN A 67 12.63 -1.69 0.26
C GLN A 67 12.12 -3.08 0.67
N TYR A 68 12.93 -3.76 1.51
CA TYR A 68 12.76 -5.18 1.80
C TYR A 68 11.40 -5.55 2.39
N ASN A 69 10.89 -6.66 1.90
CA ASN A 69 9.73 -7.35 2.45
C ASN A 69 8.53 -6.42 2.60
N VAL A 70 8.15 -5.79 1.51
CA VAL A 70 6.96 -4.95 1.47
C VAL A 70 5.73 -5.75 1.90
N GLY A 71 5.05 -5.25 2.92
CA GLY A 71 3.79 -5.82 3.39
C GLY A 71 2.60 -5.07 2.81
N HIS A 72 1.93 -4.29 3.65
CA HIS A 72 0.81 -3.47 3.19
C HIS A 72 1.24 -2.36 2.25
N ILE A 73 0.35 -2.04 1.34
CA ILE A 73 0.38 -0.87 0.51
C ILE A 73 -0.94 -0.12 0.65
N ALA A 74 -0.94 1.17 0.39
CA ALA A 74 -2.14 1.98 0.40
C ALA A 74 -2.14 2.95 -0.78
N THR A 75 -3.25 3.01 -1.51
CA THR A 75 -3.59 4.10 -2.41
C THR A 75 -4.77 4.89 -1.81
N ALA A 76 -5.02 6.09 -2.29
CA ALA A 76 -6.15 6.86 -1.78
C ALA A 76 -7.46 6.16 -2.12
N GLU A 77 -8.20 5.77 -1.09
CA GLU A 77 -9.46 5.03 -1.19
C GLU A 77 -9.37 3.77 -2.07
N GLY A 78 -8.20 3.16 -2.11
CA GLY A 78 -7.86 2.07 -3.04
C GLY A 78 -8.52 0.72 -2.76
N ASP A 79 -9.25 0.59 -1.68
CA ASP A 79 -10.07 -0.57 -1.32
C ASP A 79 -11.58 -0.25 -1.38
N THR A 80 -11.94 0.85 -2.01
CA THR A 80 -13.33 1.28 -2.20
C THR A 80 -13.77 1.18 -3.66
N VAL A 81 -15.04 1.46 -3.91
CA VAL A 81 -15.61 1.52 -5.27
C VAL A 81 -15.18 2.77 -6.06
N SER A 82 -14.50 3.70 -5.41
CA SER A 82 -14.06 4.96 -6.02
C SER A 82 -12.62 5.28 -5.60
N PRO A 83 -11.62 4.49 -6.04
CA PRO A 83 -10.22 4.81 -5.80
C PRO A 83 -9.89 6.21 -6.32
N ASP A 84 -8.98 6.91 -5.64
CA ASP A 84 -8.62 8.28 -5.96
C ASP A 84 -7.12 8.52 -5.77
N GLY A 85 -6.61 9.58 -6.40
CA GLY A 85 -5.25 10.05 -6.21
C GLY A 85 -4.20 9.36 -7.06
N ASN A 86 -2.98 9.89 -6.94
CA ASN A 86 -1.85 9.58 -7.80
C ASN A 86 -0.68 8.99 -7.02
N PHE A 87 -0.90 8.58 -5.79
CA PHE A 87 0.18 8.12 -4.91
C PHE A 87 -0.16 6.79 -4.26
N LEU A 88 0.89 6.00 -4.07
CA LEU A 88 0.86 4.77 -3.32
C LEU A 88 1.91 4.84 -2.21
N VAL A 89 1.54 4.40 -1.02
CA VAL A 89 2.49 4.17 0.08
C VAL A 89 2.79 2.68 0.17
N SER A 90 4.07 2.32 0.18
CA SER A 90 4.53 0.98 0.52
C SER A 90 5.08 0.94 1.94
N LEU A 91 4.72 -0.09 2.70
CA LEU A 91 5.17 -0.30 4.07
C LEU A 91 6.09 -1.52 4.11
N ASN A 92 7.37 -1.24 4.34
CA ASN A 92 8.42 -2.23 4.27
C ASN A 92 8.77 -2.67 5.69
N LYS A 93 8.52 -3.93 5.98
CA LYS A 93 8.59 -4.46 7.32
C LYS A 93 9.54 -5.64 7.42
N TRP A 94 10.11 -5.87 8.56
CA TRP A 94 10.72 -7.11 9.02
C TRP A 94 12.22 -7.25 9.07
N SER A 95 12.97 -6.40 8.47
CA SER A 95 14.36 -6.72 8.28
C SER A 95 15.19 -6.65 9.56
N VAL A 96 14.99 -5.64 10.38
CA VAL A 96 15.91 -5.36 11.49
C VAL A 96 15.72 -6.33 12.65
N ASP A 97 14.52 -6.55 13.09
CA ASP A 97 14.26 -7.30 14.32
C ASP A 97 14.42 -8.81 14.17
N ARG A 98 14.29 -9.33 12.96
CA ARG A 98 14.33 -10.77 12.70
C ARG A 98 15.66 -11.26 12.16
N PHE A 99 16.44 -10.38 11.53
CA PHE A 99 17.67 -10.74 10.83
C PHE A 99 18.87 -9.87 11.22
N MET A 100 18.89 -9.35 12.43
CA MET A 100 19.96 -8.49 12.94
C MET A 100 21.36 -9.11 12.77
N SER A 101 21.47 -10.42 12.82
CA SER A 101 22.74 -11.15 12.65
C SER A 101 23.20 -11.25 11.20
N THR A 102 22.37 -10.94 10.22
CA THR A 102 22.69 -11.09 8.79
C THR A 102 23.16 -9.81 8.12
N GLY A 103 23.33 -8.74 8.88
CA GLY A 103 23.81 -7.46 8.40
C GLY A 103 22.77 -6.35 8.44
N PRO A 104 23.12 -5.15 8.00
CA PRO A 104 22.26 -3.99 8.05
C PRO A 104 21.21 -4.05 6.94
N LEU A 105 20.31 -4.99 7.04
CA LEU A 105 19.04 -4.82 6.36
C LEU A 105 18.42 -3.57 6.92
N LEU A 106 18.09 -2.65 6.06
CA LEU A 106 17.66 -1.32 6.41
C LEU A 106 16.52 -1.33 7.43
N PRO A 107 16.41 -0.32 8.28
CA PRO A 107 15.30 -0.20 9.20
C PRO A 107 13.97 -0.27 8.43
N GLN A 108 12.92 -0.68 9.12
CA GLN A 108 11.58 -0.56 8.60
C GLN A 108 11.36 0.87 8.10
N ASN A 109 10.69 0.99 6.97
CA ASN A 109 10.45 2.28 6.37
C ASN A 109 9.12 2.31 5.62
N PHE A 110 8.69 3.48 5.21
CA PHE A 110 7.71 3.60 4.15
C PHE A 110 8.31 4.34 2.94
N GLN A 111 7.77 4.05 1.78
CA GLN A 111 8.10 4.77 0.56
C GLN A 111 6.82 5.30 -0.09
N LEU A 112 6.91 6.53 -0.63
CA LEU A 112 5.87 7.13 -1.43
C LEU A 112 6.19 6.90 -2.90
N VAL A 113 5.28 6.30 -3.63
CA VAL A 113 5.40 6.00 -5.05
C VAL A 113 4.40 6.84 -5.84
N ASP A 114 4.89 7.51 -6.88
CA ASP A 114 4.04 8.16 -7.89
C ASP A 114 3.46 7.10 -8.83
N ILE A 115 2.15 7.07 -8.92
CA ILE A 115 1.37 6.19 -9.78
C ILE A 115 0.57 6.95 -10.84
N SER A 116 0.80 8.27 -10.96
CA SER A 116 0.04 9.15 -11.87
C SER A 116 0.30 8.88 -13.34
N GLN A 117 1.49 8.39 -13.65
CA GLN A 117 1.89 8.11 -15.02
C GLN A 117 1.42 6.72 -15.45
N GLN A 118 0.97 6.60 -16.70
CA GLN A 118 0.56 5.32 -17.26
C GLN A 118 1.76 4.48 -17.73
N GLY A 119 1.51 3.20 -17.95
CA GLY A 119 2.53 2.27 -18.43
C GLY A 119 3.51 1.85 -17.32
N ASP A 120 4.80 1.91 -17.61
CA ASP A 120 5.89 1.48 -16.74
C ASP A 120 6.52 2.61 -15.90
N ASN A 121 5.94 3.80 -15.91
CA ASN A 121 6.49 5.01 -15.30
C ASN A 121 6.12 5.16 -13.82
N LEU A 122 6.39 4.14 -13.01
CA LEU A 122 6.30 4.25 -11.55
C LEU A 122 7.58 4.88 -10.99
N GLN A 123 7.46 5.76 -10.00
CA GLN A 123 8.62 6.42 -9.41
C GLN A 123 8.52 6.51 -7.89
N VAL A 124 9.57 6.09 -7.18
CA VAL A 124 9.70 6.38 -5.74
C VAL A 124 10.06 7.85 -5.58
N LEU A 125 9.19 8.59 -4.90
CA LEU A 125 9.36 10.02 -4.62
C LEU A 125 10.00 10.29 -3.27
N TYR A 126 9.76 9.42 -2.30
CA TYR A 126 10.16 9.64 -0.92
C TYR A 126 10.41 8.31 -0.21
N ASP A 127 11.38 8.29 0.66
CA ASP A 127 11.76 7.15 1.49
C ASP A 127 12.03 7.66 2.91
N MET A 128 11.30 7.14 3.89
CA MET A 128 11.44 7.56 5.28
C MET A 128 11.58 6.34 6.20
N PRO A 129 12.71 6.21 6.91
CA PRO A 129 12.86 5.16 7.89
C PRO A 129 12.01 5.41 9.15
N PHE A 130 11.48 4.33 9.71
CA PHE A 130 10.88 4.34 11.03
C PHE A 130 11.94 3.97 12.08
N THR A 131 12.01 4.73 13.15
CA THR A 131 13.01 4.54 14.21
C THR A 131 12.46 3.78 15.41
N GLY A 132 11.18 3.50 15.46
CA GLY A 132 10.56 2.91 16.64
C GLY A 132 9.34 2.06 16.34
N GLY A 133 9.47 1.03 15.52
CA GLY A 133 8.39 0.09 15.28
C GLY A 133 8.25 -0.33 13.82
N GLU A 134 7.46 -1.35 13.59
CA GLU A 134 7.15 -1.87 12.26
C GLU A 134 5.95 -1.12 11.68
N PRO A 135 6.08 -0.48 10.51
CA PRO A 135 4.94 0.11 9.82
C PRO A 135 4.06 -1.00 9.29
N HIS A 136 2.86 -1.13 9.82
CA HIS A 136 1.99 -2.23 9.47
C HIS A 136 0.90 -1.84 8.48
N TYR A 137 0.25 -0.70 8.71
CA TYR A 137 -0.87 -0.25 7.90
C TYR A 137 -0.83 1.28 7.68
N ALA A 138 -1.33 1.72 6.54
CA ALA A 138 -1.51 3.13 6.21
C ALA A 138 -2.84 3.33 5.48
N GLN A 139 -3.37 4.54 5.60
CA GLN A 139 -4.50 4.99 4.80
C GLN A 139 -4.19 6.35 4.19
N ILE A 140 -4.65 6.57 2.98
CA ILE A 140 -4.57 7.84 2.29
C ILE A 140 -5.99 8.31 2.02
N ILE A 141 -6.32 9.48 2.52
CA ILE A 141 -7.65 10.09 2.39
C ILE A 141 -7.49 11.50 1.83
N ARG A 142 -8.38 11.91 0.96
CA ARG A 142 -8.43 13.29 0.46
C ARG A 142 -8.70 14.27 1.60
N ALA A 143 -7.99 15.39 1.59
CA ALA A 143 -8.11 16.39 2.63
C ALA A 143 -9.53 17.00 2.71
N ASP A 144 -10.21 17.12 1.58
CA ASP A 144 -11.59 17.65 1.51
C ASP A 144 -12.65 16.68 2.09
N LYS A 145 -12.29 15.42 2.34
CA LYS A 145 -13.14 14.43 3.01
C LYS A 145 -12.88 14.36 4.52
N LEU A 146 -11.84 15.03 5.00
CA LEU A 146 -11.51 15.06 6.42
C LEU A 146 -12.30 16.16 7.13
N ASN A 147 -12.92 15.77 8.22
CA ASN A 147 -13.43 16.72 9.20
C ASN A 147 -12.53 16.64 10.44
N ALA A 148 -11.35 17.24 10.32
CA ALA A 148 -10.36 17.21 11.39
C ALA A 148 -10.84 18.09 12.57
N TRP A 149 -10.70 17.58 13.77
CA TRP A 149 -10.89 18.31 15.02
C TRP A 149 -9.74 18.00 15.97
N ASP A 150 -9.48 18.93 16.87
CA ASP A 150 -8.49 18.73 17.92
C ASP A 150 -9.02 17.74 18.96
N VAL A 151 -8.43 16.57 19.02
CA VAL A 151 -8.74 15.55 20.04
C VAL A 151 -8.12 15.95 21.37
N TYR A 152 -6.99 16.64 21.31
CA TYR A 152 -6.25 17.13 22.48
C TYR A 152 -6.38 18.66 22.55
N PRO A 153 -7.16 19.16 23.49
CA PRO A 153 -7.54 20.57 23.51
C PRO A 153 -6.41 21.53 23.89
N GLU A 154 -5.28 21.00 24.37
CA GLU A 154 -4.18 21.81 24.88
C GLU A 154 -2.82 21.24 24.46
N VAL A 155 -1.84 22.13 24.26
CA VAL A 155 -0.45 21.73 24.03
C VAL A 155 0.08 20.98 25.26
N GLY A 156 0.82 19.89 25.03
CA GLY A 156 1.34 19.06 26.13
C GLY A 156 0.34 18.03 26.67
N TRP A 157 -0.80 17.83 26.03
CA TRP A 157 -1.73 16.77 26.39
C TRP A 157 -1.08 15.39 26.28
N ASN A 158 -1.13 14.62 27.37
CA ASN A 158 -0.63 13.26 27.41
C ASN A 158 -1.83 12.28 27.39
N PRO A 159 -2.00 11.49 26.30
CA PRO A 159 -3.13 10.60 26.15
C PRO A 159 -3.10 9.42 27.13
N LEU A 160 -1.92 9.03 27.64
CA LEU A 160 -1.79 7.91 28.55
C LEU A 160 -2.24 8.27 29.98
N THR A 161 -1.99 9.49 30.39
CA THR A 161 -2.38 10.01 31.71
C THR A 161 -3.68 10.81 31.65
N GLN A 162 -4.17 11.12 30.45
CA GLN A 162 -5.31 11.98 30.20
C GLN A 162 -5.22 13.34 30.96
N SER A 163 -4.03 13.90 30.92
CA SER A 163 -3.71 15.15 31.61
C SER A 163 -2.76 16.00 30.77
N VAL A 164 -2.71 17.30 31.07
CA VAL A 164 -1.75 18.24 30.47
C VAL A 164 -0.47 18.23 31.30
N ASP A 165 0.68 18.14 30.64
CA ASP A 165 1.96 18.39 31.30
C ASP A 165 2.13 19.90 31.49
N PRO A 166 2.18 20.38 32.71
CA PRO A 166 2.29 21.81 33.00
C PRO A 166 3.66 22.41 32.62
N ASN A 167 4.61 21.55 32.20
CA ASN A 167 5.97 21.96 31.84
C ASN A 167 6.28 21.72 30.35
N ALA A 168 5.26 21.37 29.53
CA ALA A 168 5.41 21.14 28.10
C ALA A 168 5.51 22.42 27.27
#